data_1add96fac18bf19177786ea3721ed3c6
#
_entry.id   1add96fac18bf19177786ea3721ed3c6
#
_cell.length_a   1.000
_cell.length_b   1.000
_cell.length_c   1.000
_cell.angle_alpha   90.00
_cell.angle_beta   90.00
_cell.angle_gamma   90.00
#
_symmetry.space_group_name_H-M   'P 1'
#
loop_
_entity.id
_entity.type
_entity.pdbx_description
1 polymer ?
#
loop_
_entity_poly.entity_id
_entity_poly.type
_entity_poly.pdbx_seq_one_letter_code
_entity_poly.pdbx_strand_id
1 'polypeptide(L)'
;SGMDIHKGLGNANKIMNRLLFDAFENFGLQIVEINGGSLRNAIPRESVAKVIISEMFDEAYIFDMQEIINDIKAEYKTTEPNLTIEIVKCDLPEKVMDLGVLEGIIRAIYAAHNGVYRMSADMADLVETSNNIARVIIKDGEILVGCLTRSSVESSKFDLANSLRSAFELVG
;
A
#
# COMPACT_ATOMS: atom_id res chain seq x y z
N SER A 1 10.59 -2.71 12.61
CA SER A 1 9.67 -2.79 13.75
C SER A 1 8.60 -1.71 13.64
N GLY A 2 7.39 -1.98 14.15
CA GLY A 2 6.33 -0.94 14.23
C GLY A 2 6.69 0.23 15.16
N MET A 3 7.73 0.09 15.97
CA MET A 3 8.31 1.18 16.77
C MET A 3 9.10 2.19 15.93
N ASP A 4 9.47 1.83 14.71
CA ASP A 4 10.25 2.66 13.79
C ASP A 4 9.36 3.51 12.85
N ILE A 5 8.06 3.58 13.13
CA ILE A 5 7.05 4.24 12.28
C ILE A 5 7.39 5.72 12.01
N HIS A 6 8.10 6.37 12.93
CA HIS A 6 8.53 7.76 12.82
C HIS A 6 9.78 7.98 11.96
N LYS A 7 10.47 6.90 11.55
CA LYS A 7 11.74 6.99 10.82
C LYS A 7 11.60 7.22 9.31
N GLY A 8 10.38 7.32 8.80
CA GLY A 8 10.13 7.51 7.38
C GLY A 8 10.50 6.30 6.52
N LEU A 9 10.48 5.09 7.11
CA LEU A 9 10.72 3.85 6.37
C LEU A 9 9.59 3.58 5.37
N GLY A 10 9.94 3.01 4.24
CA GLY A 10 9.00 2.61 3.20
C GLY A 10 8.04 1.51 3.69
N ASN A 11 6.75 1.68 3.40
CA ASN A 11 5.75 0.63 3.55
C ASN A 11 5.51 0.00 2.18
N ALA A 12 5.93 -1.27 2.03
CA ALA A 12 5.86 -1.97 0.74
C ALA A 12 4.43 -2.04 0.17
N ASN A 13 3.40 -2.14 1.04
CA ASN A 13 2.00 -2.15 0.60
C ASN A 13 1.57 -0.79 0.02
N LYS A 14 2.00 0.32 0.63
CA LYS A 14 1.70 1.67 0.13
C LYS A 14 2.47 1.96 -1.16
N ILE A 15 3.71 1.54 -1.25
CA ILE A 15 4.53 1.68 -2.47
C ILE A 15 3.91 0.87 -3.61
N MET A 16 3.56 -0.40 -3.37
CA MET A 16 2.88 -1.24 -4.35
C MET A 16 1.55 -0.61 -4.79
N ASN A 17 0.74 -0.14 -3.83
CA ASN A 17 -0.55 0.47 -4.15
C ASN A 17 -0.42 1.75 -4.99
N ARG A 18 0.65 2.54 -4.80
CA ARG A 18 0.94 3.71 -5.64
C ARG A 18 1.17 3.31 -7.10
N LEU A 19 1.95 2.26 -7.35
CA LEU A 19 2.18 1.71 -8.69
C LEU A 19 0.89 1.16 -9.32
N LEU A 20 0.12 0.40 -8.53
CA LEU A 20 -1.14 -0.18 -8.99
C LEU A 20 -2.19 0.88 -9.32
N PHE A 21 -2.27 1.95 -8.51
CA PHE A 21 -3.18 3.07 -8.74
C PHE A 21 -2.88 3.75 -10.08
N ASP A 22 -1.62 4.09 -10.31
CA ASP A 22 -1.20 4.74 -11.56
C ASP A 22 -1.45 3.85 -12.78
N ALA A 23 -1.07 2.58 -12.68
CA ALA A 23 -1.29 1.61 -13.74
C ALA A 23 -2.78 1.35 -14.03
N PHE A 24 -3.62 1.40 -13.00
CA PHE A 24 -5.07 1.30 -13.15
C PHE A 24 -5.65 2.50 -13.91
N GLU A 25 -5.29 3.71 -13.49
CA GLU A 25 -5.78 4.97 -14.10
C GLU A 25 -5.34 5.13 -15.55
N ASN A 26 -4.10 4.75 -15.90
CA ASN A 26 -3.52 5.01 -17.21
C ASN A 26 -3.61 3.85 -18.19
N PHE A 27 -3.67 2.61 -17.71
CA PHE A 27 -3.58 1.42 -18.58
C PHE A 27 -4.72 0.41 -18.39
N GLY A 28 -5.67 0.69 -17.49
CA GLY A 28 -6.77 -0.23 -17.22
C GLY A 28 -6.30 -1.58 -16.67
N LEU A 29 -5.26 -1.54 -15.81
CA LEU A 29 -4.66 -2.71 -15.19
C LEU A 29 -5.71 -3.57 -14.47
N GLN A 30 -5.61 -4.89 -14.62
CA GLN A 30 -6.39 -5.86 -13.87
C GLN A 30 -5.50 -6.55 -12.83
N ILE A 31 -5.99 -6.66 -11.60
CA ILE A 31 -5.26 -7.36 -10.54
C ILE A 31 -5.74 -8.81 -10.46
N VAL A 32 -4.78 -9.71 -10.38
CA VAL A 32 -4.99 -11.15 -10.17
C VAL A 32 -4.79 -11.51 -8.71
N GLU A 33 -3.67 -11.08 -8.15
CA GLU A 33 -3.26 -11.40 -6.79
C GLU A 33 -2.39 -10.27 -6.23
N ILE A 34 -2.55 -9.98 -4.93
CA ILE A 34 -1.61 -9.18 -4.15
C ILE A 34 -1.26 -9.97 -2.89
N ASN A 35 0.02 -10.01 -2.56
CA ASN A 35 0.51 -10.55 -1.31
C ASN A 35 1.56 -9.60 -0.73
N GLY A 36 1.18 -8.84 0.28
CA GLY A 36 2.04 -7.84 0.90
C GLY A 36 1.99 -7.87 2.41
N GLY A 37 3.17 -7.88 3.02
CA GLY A 37 3.35 -7.93 4.46
C GLY A 37 3.06 -9.29 5.10
N SER A 38 3.59 -9.50 6.29
CA SER A 38 3.42 -10.76 7.03
C SER A 38 3.01 -10.53 8.48
N LEU A 39 3.70 -9.67 9.20
CA LEU A 39 3.49 -9.42 10.63
C LEU A 39 2.68 -8.15 10.86
N ARG A 40 1.62 -8.25 11.64
CA ARG A 40 0.73 -7.12 11.99
C ARG A 40 1.44 -5.93 12.61
N ASN A 41 2.48 -6.17 13.38
CA ASN A 41 3.23 -5.16 14.12
C ASN A 41 4.55 -4.74 13.46
N ALA A 42 4.77 -5.11 12.20
CA ALA A 42 5.94 -4.70 11.44
C ALA A 42 5.53 -3.85 10.23
N ILE A 43 6.35 -2.87 9.87
CA ILE A 43 6.23 -2.18 8.58
C ILE A 43 6.53 -3.20 7.49
N PRO A 44 5.64 -3.42 6.51
CA PRO A 44 5.84 -4.42 5.46
C PRO A 44 7.09 -4.09 4.65
N ARG A 45 7.94 -5.10 4.46
CA ARG A 45 9.17 -5.00 3.67
C ARG A 45 9.02 -5.48 2.24
N GLU A 46 8.00 -6.29 1.99
CA GLU A 46 7.76 -6.91 0.70
C GLU A 46 6.29 -6.80 0.33
N SER A 47 6.03 -6.61 -0.94
CA SER A 47 4.72 -6.72 -1.55
C SER A 47 4.89 -7.21 -2.98
N VAL A 48 4.11 -8.21 -3.37
CA VAL A 48 4.11 -8.77 -4.72
C VAL A 48 2.70 -8.67 -5.26
N ALA A 49 2.55 -8.19 -6.49
CA ALA A 49 1.28 -8.17 -7.20
C ALA A 49 1.43 -8.91 -8.53
N LYS A 50 0.44 -9.74 -8.87
CA LYS A 50 0.22 -10.25 -10.21
C LYS A 50 -0.85 -9.42 -10.89
N VAL A 51 -0.53 -8.92 -12.07
CA VAL A 51 -1.39 -8.02 -12.80
C VAL A 51 -1.44 -8.40 -14.28
N ILE A 52 -2.50 -7.96 -14.96
CA ILE A 52 -2.64 -8.07 -16.41
C ILE A 52 -2.85 -6.68 -16.97
N ILE A 53 -2.17 -6.38 -18.05
CA ILE A 53 -2.40 -5.23 -18.90
C ILE A 53 -2.63 -5.69 -20.35
N SER A 54 -3.29 -4.86 -21.16
CA SER A 54 -3.42 -5.15 -22.58
C SER A 54 -2.06 -5.11 -23.25
N GLU A 55 -1.80 -6.08 -24.13
CA GLU A 55 -0.55 -6.18 -24.88
C GLU A 55 -0.23 -4.90 -25.68
N MET A 56 -1.24 -4.18 -26.13
CA MET A 56 -1.05 -2.91 -26.84
C MET A 56 -0.40 -1.81 -25.99
N PHE A 57 -0.39 -1.95 -24.66
CA PHE A 57 0.21 -1.00 -23.72
C PHE A 57 1.53 -1.48 -23.14
N ASP A 58 2.03 -2.66 -23.50
CA ASP A 58 3.20 -3.31 -22.85
C ASP A 58 4.40 -2.36 -22.74
N GLU A 59 4.83 -1.75 -23.86
CA GLU A 59 5.98 -0.84 -23.86
C GLU A 59 5.72 0.45 -23.09
N ALA A 60 4.55 1.08 -23.27
CA ALA A 60 4.18 2.31 -22.58
C ALA A 60 4.07 2.09 -21.08
N TYR A 61 3.46 0.99 -20.66
CA TYR A 61 3.36 0.61 -19.25
C TYR A 61 4.74 0.43 -18.59
N ILE A 62 5.64 -0.31 -19.24
CA ILE A 62 7.00 -0.53 -18.70
C ILE A 62 7.75 0.81 -18.58
N PHE A 63 7.60 1.69 -19.56
CA PHE A 63 8.24 3.00 -19.53
C PHE A 63 7.73 3.86 -18.38
N ASP A 64 6.41 4.04 -18.26
CA ASP A 64 5.80 4.86 -17.21
C ASP A 64 6.06 4.30 -15.82
N MET A 65 5.94 2.98 -15.65
CA MET A 65 6.26 2.33 -14.37
C MET A 65 7.72 2.54 -13.98
N GLN A 66 8.65 2.52 -14.94
CA GLN A 66 10.06 2.77 -14.65
C GLN A 66 10.31 4.20 -14.15
N GLU A 67 9.62 5.20 -14.71
CA GLU A 67 9.69 6.59 -14.24
C GLU A 67 9.19 6.70 -12.79
N ILE A 68 8.02 6.13 -12.48
CA ILE A 68 7.48 6.13 -11.11
C ILE A 68 8.39 5.37 -10.15
N ILE A 69 8.97 4.26 -10.56
CA ILE A 69 9.93 3.50 -9.76
C ILE A 69 11.17 4.35 -9.44
N ASN A 70 11.68 5.11 -10.41
CA ASN A 70 12.81 6.00 -10.22
C ASN A 70 12.48 7.11 -9.21
N ASP A 71 11.29 7.72 -9.32
CA ASP A 71 10.81 8.73 -8.38
C ASP A 71 10.70 8.16 -6.96
N ILE A 72 10.08 6.99 -6.80
CA ILE A 72 9.96 6.32 -5.50
C ILE A 72 11.35 6.04 -4.90
N LYS A 73 12.29 5.51 -5.69
CA LYS A 73 13.66 5.27 -5.23
C LYS A 73 14.36 6.56 -4.83
N ALA A 74 14.14 7.65 -5.53
CA ALA A 74 14.70 8.96 -5.19
C ALA A 74 14.12 9.51 -3.88
N GLU A 75 12.81 9.37 -3.66
CA GLU A 75 12.13 9.75 -2.42
C GLU A 75 12.68 9.00 -1.20
N TYR A 76 12.92 7.70 -1.36
CA TYR A 76 13.37 6.81 -0.27
C TYR A 76 14.89 6.60 -0.20
N LYS A 77 15.70 7.29 -1.00
CA LYS A 77 17.15 7.05 -1.11
C LYS A 77 17.90 7.09 0.23
N THR A 78 17.43 7.89 1.19
CA THR A 78 18.07 8.07 2.50
C THR A 78 17.61 7.01 3.51
N THR A 79 16.32 6.68 3.51
CA THR A 79 15.74 5.77 4.50
C THR A 79 15.76 4.30 4.03
N GLU A 80 15.70 4.07 2.72
CA GLU A 80 15.69 2.75 2.09
C GLU A 80 16.68 2.69 0.90
N PRO A 81 17.99 2.84 1.12
CA PRO A 81 18.98 2.90 0.03
C PRO A 81 19.05 1.62 -0.82
N ASN A 82 18.55 0.51 -0.28
CA ASN A 82 18.53 -0.80 -0.95
C ASN A 82 17.12 -1.17 -1.47
N LEU A 83 16.21 -0.20 -1.61
CA LEU A 83 14.88 -0.45 -2.16
C LEU A 83 14.98 -1.00 -3.59
N THR A 84 14.40 -2.17 -3.80
CA THR A 84 14.26 -2.79 -5.13
C THR A 84 12.80 -2.87 -5.52
N ILE A 85 12.50 -2.53 -6.77
CA ILE A 85 11.18 -2.68 -7.38
C ILE A 85 11.45 -3.25 -8.77
N GLU A 86 10.82 -4.38 -9.07
CA GLU A 86 11.06 -5.11 -10.31
C GLU A 86 9.73 -5.45 -10.98
N ILE A 87 9.70 -5.42 -12.30
CA ILE A 87 8.58 -5.85 -13.13
C ILE A 87 9.05 -7.07 -13.92
N VAL A 88 8.35 -8.18 -13.76
CA VAL A 88 8.72 -9.46 -14.39
C VAL A 88 7.52 -10.02 -15.13
N LYS A 89 7.70 -10.42 -16.38
CA LYS A 89 6.67 -11.14 -17.13
C LYS A 89 6.46 -12.53 -16.53
N CYS A 90 5.21 -12.93 -16.41
CA CYS A 90 4.82 -14.25 -15.93
C CYS A 90 3.69 -14.84 -16.80
N ASP A 91 3.36 -16.10 -16.56
CA ASP A 91 2.30 -16.79 -17.28
C ASP A 91 0.93 -16.13 -17.01
N LEU A 92 0.09 -16.14 -18.04
CA LEU A 92 -1.28 -15.63 -17.95
C LEU A 92 -2.08 -16.46 -16.92
N PRO A 93 -2.81 -15.81 -16.02
CA PRO A 93 -3.66 -16.51 -15.06
C PRO A 93 -4.94 -17.02 -15.74
N GLU A 94 -5.54 -18.05 -15.15
CA GLU A 94 -6.84 -18.56 -15.61
C GLU A 94 -8.03 -17.67 -15.18
N LYS A 95 -7.85 -16.85 -14.15
CA LYS A 95 -8.91 -16.02 -13.57
C LYS A 95 -8.38 -14.64 -13.19
N VAL A 96 -9.25 -13.65 -13.30
CA VAL A 96 -9.03 -12.27 -12.85
C VAL A 96 -10.13 -11.89 -11.86
N MET A 97 -9.88 -10.92 -11.02
CA MET A 97 -10.88 -10.37 -10.10
C MET A 97 -11.75 -9.33 -10.80
N ASP A 98 -12.93 -9.06 -10.21
CA ASP A 98 -13.85 -8.02 -10.68
C ASP A 98 -13.20 -6.63 -10.60
N LEU A 99 -13.25 -5.88 -11.69
CA LEU A 99 -12.60 -4.57 -11.82
C LEU A 99 -13.17 -3.52 -10.86
N GLY A 100 -14.50 -3.50 -10.68
CA GLY A 100 -15.13 -2.47 -9.85
C GLY A 100 -14.75 -2.55 -8.38
N VAL A 101 -14.66 -3.76 -7.85
CA VAL A 101 -14.22 -4.00 -6.46
C VAL A 101 -12.76 -3.61 -6.28
N LEU A 102 -11.91 -3.95 -7.25
CA LEU A 102 -10.48 -3.66 -7.19
C LEU A 102 -10.18 -2.17 -7.23
N GLU A 103 -10.86 -1.41 -8.08
CA GLU A 103 -10.74 0.06 -8.11
C GLU A 103 -11.03 0.66 -6.74
N GLY A 104 -12.13 0.27 -6.13
CA GLY A 104 -12.52 0.73 -4.80
C GLY A 104 -11.43 0.44 -3.76
N ILE A 105 -10.91 -0.78 -3.73
CA ILE A 105 -9.87 -1.18 -2.77
C ILE A 105 -8.56 -0.43 -3.00
N ILE A 106 -8.10 -0.26 -4.24
CA ILE A 106 -6.89 0.54 -4.55
C ILE A 106 -7.04 1.97 -4.04
N ARG A 107 -8.20 2.61 -4.30
CA ARG A 107 -8.50 3.97 -3.82
C ARG A 107 -8.57 4.04 -2.30
N ALA A 108 -9.21 3.07 -1.64
CA ALA A 108 -9.30 3.00 -0.17
C ALA A 108 -7.91 2.85 0.46
N ILE A 109 -7.06 1.95 -0.06
CA ILE A 109 -5.67 1.80 0.41
C ILE A 109 -4.86 3.07 0.16
N TYR A 110 -5.10 3.77 -0.96
CA TYR A 110 -4.43 5.03 -1.27
C TYR A 110 -4.81 6.12 -0.26
N ALA A 111 -6.09 6.28 0.04
CA ALA A 111 -6.63 7.25 0.98
C ALA A 111 -6.30 6.92 2.44
N ALA A 112 -6.20 5.63 2.79
CA ALA A 112 -5.95 5.18 4.15
C ALA A 112 -4.61 5.71 4.69
N HIS A 113 -4.66 6.38 5.84
CA HIS A 113 -3.47 6.91 6.48
C HIS A 113 -2.48 5.79 6.86
N ASN A 114 -1.20 6.03 6.60
CA ASN A 114 -0.10 5.16 7.00
C ASN A 114 1.06 6.00 7.54
N GLY A 115 1.62 5.60 8.66
CA GLY A 115 2.70 6.34 9.32
C GLY A 115 2.24 7.07 10.58
N VAL A 116 2.96 8.12 10.94
CA VAL A 116 2.64 8.98 12.09
C VAL A 116 1.42 9.83 11.74
N TYR A 117 0.38 9.74 12.57
CA TYR A 117 -0.81 10.57 12.45
C TYR A 117 -0.71 11.82 13.33
N ARG A 118 -0.21 11.66 14.56
CA ARG A 118 -0.01 12.74 15.52
C ARG A 118 1.22 12.49 16.39
N MET A 119 1.97 13.56 16.63
CA MET A 119 3.00 13.58 17.66
C MET A 119 2.40 14.01 18.99
N SER A 120 2.99 13.56 20.11
CA SER A 120 2.56 13.99 21.44
C SER A 120 2.79 15.50 21.63
N ALA A 121 1.78 16.18 22.15
CA ALA A 121 1.91 17.58 22.54
C ALA A 121 2.66 17.76 23.88
N ASP A 122 2.66 16.71 24.71
CA ASP A 122 3.18 16.75 26.08
C ASP A 122 4.62 16.22 26.17
N MET A 123 5.03 15.38 25.23
CA MET A 123 6.36 14.74 25.23
C MET A 123 7.04 14.90 23.87
N ALA A 124 8.19 15.55 23.87
CA ALA A 124 8.99 15.72 22.67
C ALA A 124 9.39 14.35 22.07
N ASP A 125 9.42 14.28 20.74
CA ASP A 125 9.84 13.11 19.96
C ASP A 125 9.01 11.82 20.18
N LEU A 126 7.90 11.90 20.93
CA LEU A 126 6.98 10.78 21.12
C LEU A 126 5.87 10.78 20.06
N VAL A 127 5.73 9.68 19.35
CA VAL A 127 4.56 9.43 18.50
C VAL A 127 3.35 9.16 19.39
N GLU A 128 2.35 10.04 19.35
CA GLU A 128 1.09 9.83 20.06
C GLU A 128 0.25 8.79 19.36
N THR A 129 -0.02 9.01 18.05
CA THR A 129 -0.93 8.19 17.25
C THR A 129 -0.31 7.86 15.90
N SER A 130 -0.42 6.61 15.49
CA SER A 130 0.09 6.12 14.20
C SER A 130 -0.74 4.96 13.68
N ASN A 131 -0.65 4.72 12.38
CA ASN A 131 -1.20 3.54 11.72
C ASN A 131 -0.18 2.89 10.79
N ASN A 132 -0.26 1.58 10.67
CA ASN A 132 0.53 0.79 9.74
C ASN A 132 -0.41 -0.11 8.93
N ILE A 133 -0.43 0.07 7.60
CA ILE A 133 -1.08 -0.87 6.68
C ILE A 133 -0.16 -2.09 6.58
N ALA A 134 -0.34 -3.02 7.50
CA ALA A 134 0.61 -4.10 7.77
C ALA A 134 0.47 -5.26 6.79
N ARG A 135 -0.72 -5.49 6.26
CA ARG A 135 -0.99 -6.62 5.39
C ARG A 135 -2.03 -6.28 4.34
N VAL A 136 -1.74 -6.66 3.09
CA VAL A 136 -2.69 -6.60 1.97
C VAL A 136 -2.63 -7.94 1.26
N ILE A 137 -3.73 -8.68 1.29
CA ILE A 137 -3.90 -9.95 0.59
C ILE A 137 -5.11 -9.82 -0.31
N ILE A 138 -4.90 -10.08 -1.60
CA ILE A 138 -5.97 -10.25 -2.59
C ILE A 138 -5.69 -11.56 -3.28
N LYS A 139 -6.57 -12.53 -3.12
CA LYS A 139 -6.39 -13.86 -3.70
C LYS A 139 -7.71 -14.63 -3.70
N ASP A 140 -7.98 -15.36 -4.77
CA ASP A 140 -9.11 -16.30 -4.90
C ASP A 140 -10.48 -15.67 -4.55
N GLY A 141 -10.68 -14.38 -4.84
CA GLY A 141 -11.89 -13.64 -4.53
C GLY A 141 -11.96 -13.09 -3.11
N GLU A 142 -10.95 -13.33 -2.29
CA GLU A 142 -10.86 -12.80 -0.95
C GLU A 142 -9.96 -11.55 -0.90
N ILE A 143 -10.37 -10.55 -0.10
CA ILE A 143 -9.63 -9.32 0.13
C ILE A 143 -9.43 -9.15 1.63
N LEU A 144 -8.19 -8.97 2.05
CA LEU A 144 -7.84 -8.66 3.42
C LEU A 144 -6.89 -7.46 3.45
N VAL A 145 -7.31 -6.38 4.13
CA VAL A 145 -6.45 -5.23 4.45
C VAL A 145 -6.31 -5.14 5.96
N GLY A 146 -5.14 -5.50 6.47
CA GLY A 146 -4.83 -5.49 7.89
C GLY A 146 -4.10 -4.23 8.30
N CYS A 147 -4.73 -3.40 9.14
CA CYS A 147 -4.15 -2.21 9.74
C CYS A 147 -3.82 -2.43 11.21
N LEU A 148 -2.77 -1.76 11.71
CA LEU A 148 -2.46 -1.68 13.12
C LEU A 148 -2.37 -0.22 13.54
N THR A 149 -3.40 0.26 14.23
CA THR A 149 -3.45 1.60 14.82
C THR A 149 -2.95 1.55 16.27
N ARG A 150 -2.04 2.46 16.63
CA ARG A 150 -1.52 2.62 17.98
C ARG A 150 -1.64 4.07 18.41
N SER A 151 -1.96 4.27 19.68
CA SER A 151 -1.96 5.60 20.31
C SER A 151 -1.74 5.48 21.82
N SER A 152 -1.12 6.47 22.43
CA SER A 152 -1.09 6.68 23.87
C SER A 152 -2.39 7.33 24.40
N VAL A 153 -3.24 7.84 23.48
CA VAL A 153 -4.54 8.45 23.79
C VAL A 153 -5.65 7.61 23.18
N GLU A 154 -6.49 7.03 24.04
CA GLU A 154 -7.54 6.06 23.64
C GLU A 154 -8.52 6.66 22.61
N SER A 155 -9.00 7.88 22.85
CA SER A 155 -9.92 8.56 21.94
C SER A 155 -9.31 8.83 20.57
N SER A 156 -8.05 9.26 20.51
CA SER A 156 -7.31 9.47 19.25
C SER A 156 -7.10 8.17 18.48
N LYS A 157 -6.87 7.06 19.20
CA LYS A 157 -6.77 5.73 18.59
C LYS A 157 -8.06 5.36 17.85
N PHE A 158 -9.20 5.52 18.50
CA PHE A 158 -10.49 5.19 17.89
C PHE A 158 -10.89 6.17 16.79
N ASP A 159 -10.55 7.45 16.91
CA ASP A 159 -10.79 8.43 15.85
C ASP A 159 -10.09 8.02 14.55
N LEU A 160 -8.78 7.73 14.62
CA LEU A 160 -8.03 7.24 13.47
C LEU A 160 -8.57 5.90 12.95
N ALA A 161 -8.90 4.95 13.83
CA ALA A 161 -9.46 3.67 13.42
C ALA A 161 -10.83 3.82 12.73
N ASN A 162 -11.67 4.76 13.17
CA ASN A 162 -12.92 5.08 12.51
C ASN A 162 -12.73 5.74 11.14
N SER A 163 -11.74 6.63 11.02
CA SER A 163 -11.37 7.22 9.72
C SER A 163 -10.95 6.16 8.71
N LEU A 164 -10.10 5.22 9.13
CA LEU A 164 -9.68 4.09 8.28
C LEU A 164 -10.87 3.21 7.89
N ARG A 165 -11.70 2.83 8.86
CA ARG A 165 -12.91 2.04 8.60
C ARG A 165 -13.82 2.74 7.58
N SER A 166 -14.09 4.02 7.78
CA SER A 166 -14.93 4.80 6.86
C SER A 166 -14.39 4.81 5.43
N ALA A 167 -13.07 4.90 5.25
CA ALA A 167 -12.46 4.85 3.92
C ALA A 167 -12.74 3.51 3.20
N PHE A 168 -12.72 2.39 3.93
CA PHE A 168 -13.04 1.08 3.35
C PHE A 168 -14.54 0.85 3.19
N GLU A 169 -15.38 1.34 4.10
CA GLU A 169 -16.85 1.25 4.00
C GLU A 169 -17.42 2.05 2.81
N LEU A 170 -16.71 3.08 2.30
CA LEU A 170 -17.10 3.82 1.10
C LEU A 170 -16.99 3.00 -0.19
N VAL A 171 -16.25 1.93 -0.18
CA VAL A 171 -15.98 1.11 -1.37
C VAL A 171 -16.61 -0.30 -1.31
N GLY A 172 -17.35 -0.61 -0.26
CA GLY A 172 -18.14 -1.84 -0.10
C GLY A 172 -17.69 -2.72 1.05
#